data_418487c41b4dd60651c28a2358cb1d89
#
_entry.id   418487c41b4dd60651c28a2358cb1d89
#
_cell.length_a   1.000
_cell.length_b   1.000
_cell.length_c   1.000
_cell.angle_alpha   90.00
_cell.angle_beta   90.00
_cell.angle_gamma   90.00
#
_symmetry.space_group_name_H-M   'P 1'
#
loop_
_entity.id
_entity.type
_entity.pdbx_description
1 polymer ?
#
loop_
_entity_poly.entity_id
_entity_poly.type
_entity_poly.pdbx_seq_one_letter_code
_entity_poly.pdbx_strand_id
1 'polypeptide(L)'
;MYYADGRIQKGFWKAGAFIGSSTPKRNSKPAVTVNSLPKVYAVLVGVARYSHMKSLKYTDDDAYRMYAFLKSPEGGALADEQIRVLVDEDATKENILNNITKTFAKAGPNDVIFFYFSGHGLNGAFLPIDFDGNNNKLEHSEIIQVLESSQAKSKIVIADACHSGSLQTAKSTTAQSAIETYYNAFSRSSGGTVLMMSSKAEETSIENNGLRQGIFSHFLIRGLKGGADADDDRLVTINELFEYVEANVKFYTNNYQTPVISGSYDVNMPMGVIRD
;
A
#
# COMPACT_ATOMS: atom_id res chain seq x y z
N MET A 1 -29.85 42.98 -20.49
CA MET A 1 -31.09 42.87 -21.32
C MET A 1 -31.66 44.27 -21.49
N TYR A 2 -32.17 44.56 -22.66
CA TYR A 2 -32.86 45.79 -23.00
C TYR A 2 -34.35 45.51 -23.03
N TYR A 3 -35.13 46.32 -22.37
CA TYR A 3 -36.60 46.26 -22.40
C TYR A 3 -37.17 47.24 -23.43
N ALA A 4 -38.35 46.95 -23.97
CA ALA A 4 -39.00 47.79 -24.99
C ALA A 4 -39.34 49.21 -24.49
N ASP A 5 -39.40 49.40 -23.17
CA ASP A 5 -39.61 50.68 -22.52
C ASP A 5 -38.32 51.49 -22.26
N GLY A 6 -37.17 51.06 -22.80
CA GLY A 6 -35.88 51.70 -22.73
C GLY A 6 -35.06 51.38 -21.46
N ARG A 7 -35.61 50.61 -20.53
CA ARG A 7 -34.85 50.18 -19.34
C ARG A 7 -33.75 49.17 -19.72
N ILE A 8 -32.61 49.26 -19.02
CA ILE A 8 -31.50 48.35 -19.18
C ILE A 8 -31.23 47.62 -17.87
N GLN A 9 -31.43 46.30 -17.82
CA GLN A 9 -31.05 45.50 -16.68
C GLN A 9 -29.70 44.82 -16.94
N LYS A 10 -28.70 45.17 -16.13
CA LYS A 10 -27.34 44.56 -16.19
C LYS A 10 -27.20 43.54 -15.09
N GLY A 11 -26.64 42.39 -15.40
CA GLY A 11 -26.41 41.32 -14.43
C GLY A 11 -26.28 39.95 -15.09
N PHE A 12 -26.36 38.90 -14.30
CA PHE A 12 -26.20 37.49 -14.74
C PHE A 12 -27.57 36.85 -15.02
N TRP A 13 -27.62 36.02 -16.05
CA TRP A 13 -28.82 35.39 -16.56
C TRP A 13 -28.63 33.88 -16.74
N LYS A 14 -29.63 33.06 -16.43
CA LYS A 14 -29.61 31.61 -16.66
C LYS A 14 -30.93 31.19 -17.25
N ALA A 15 -30.88 30.47 -18.39
CA ALA A 15 -32.07 30.03 -19.13
C ALA A 15 -33.11 31.14 -19.37
N GLY A 16 -32.65 32.37 -19.67
CA GLY A 16 -33.52 33.53 -19.92
C GLY A 16 -34.03 34.27 -18.69
N ALA A 17 -33.79 33.76 -17.48
CA ALA A 17 -34.18 34.41 -16.23
C ALA A 17 -33.02 35.23 -15.62
N PHE A 18 -33.32 36.42 -15.11
CA PHE A 18 -32.35 37.24 -14.38
C PHE A 18 -32.05 36.63 -13.00
N ILE A 19 -30.77 36.39 -12.70
CA ILE A 19 -30.35 35.72 -11.47
C ILE A 19 -29.61 36.64 -10.48
N GLY A 20 -29.31 37.86 -10.88
CA GLY A 20 -28.74 38.90 -9.99
C GLY A 20 -27.75 39.81 -10.66
N SER A 21 -27.45 40.93 -10.00
CA SER A 21 -26.47 41.94 -10.44
C SER A 21 -25.04 41.67 -9.95
N SER A 22 -24.85 40.71 -9.06
CA SER A 22 -23.53 40.24 -8.61
C SER A 22 -23.17 38.90 -9.29
N THR A 23 -21.87 38.65 -9.51
CA THR A 23 -21.38 37.38 -10.03
C THR A 23 -21.92 36.22 -9.20
N PRO A 24 -22.60 35.22 -9.80
CA PRO A 24 -23.01 34.04 -9.06
C PRO A 24 -21.77 33.45 -8.38
N LYS A 25 -21.81 33.29 -7.07
CA LYS A 25 -20.73 32.58 -6.38
C LYS A 25 -20.62 31.20 -7.00
N ARG A 26 -19.53 30.95 -7.69
CA ARG A 26 -19.18 29.61 -8.14
C ARG A 26 -19.11 28.78 -6.87
N ASN A 27 -19.98 27.78 -6.73
CA ASN A 27 -19.83 26.79 -5.67
C ASN A 27 -18.49 26.10 -5.93
N SER A 28 -17.43 26.64 -5.34
CA SER A 28 -16.18 25.96 -5.24
C SER A 28 -16.48 24.72 -4.41
N LYS A 29 -16.24 23.53 -4.95
CA LYS A 29 -16.10 22.34 -4.12
C LYS A 29 -15.17 22.73 -2.98
N PRO A 30 -15.46 22.34 -1.73
CA PRO A 30 -14.56 22.67 -0.62
C PRO A 30 -13.15 22.20 -1.05
N ALA A 31 -12.20 23.12 -1.06
CA ALA A 31 -10.80 22.76 -1.27
C ALA A 31 -10.44 21.80 -0.15
N VAL A 32 -10.03 20.58 -0.50
CA VAL A 32 -9.52 19.62 0.48
C VAL A 32 -8.28 20.30 1.07
N THR A 33 -8.35 20.69 2.32
CA THR A 33 -7.18 21.24 3.01
C THR A 33 -6.12 20.19 3.13
N VAL A 34 -4.85 20.52 2.93
CA VAL A 34 -3.71 19.60 3.01
C VAL A 34 -3.70 18.79 4.32
N ASN A 35 -4.25 19.34 5.40
CA ASN A 35 -4.46 18.66 6.68
C ASN A 35 -5.60 17.62 6.70
N SER A 36 -6.38 17.48 5.62
CA SER A 36 -7.47 16.50 5.50
C SER A 36 -7.10 15.31 4.60
N LEU A 37 -5.93 15.32 3.98
CA LEU A 37 -5.44 14.18 3.18
C LEU A 37 -4.98 13.04 4.10
N PRO A 38 -5.28 11.77 3.75
CA PRO A 38 -4.78 10.61 4.47
C PRO A 38 -3.25 10.62 4.54
N LYS A 39 -2.71 10.10 5.63
CA LYS A 39 -1.27 9.83 5.77
C LYS A 39 -1.02 8.33 5.70
N VAL A 40 0.14 7.95 5.21
CA VAL A 40 0.60 6.55 5.22
C VAL A 40 1.68 6.41 6.30
N TYR A 41 1.53 5.42 7.17
CA TYR A 41 2.51 5.05 8.19
C TYR A 41 3.02 3.66 7.89
N ALA A 42 4.33 3.50 7.67
CA ALA A 42 4.91 2.26 7.17
C ALA A 42 5.98 1.69 8.12
N VAL A 43 6.00 0.36 8.26
CA VAL A 43 7.11 -0.39 8.86
C VAL A 43 7.52 -1.48 7.88
N LEU A 44 8.81 -1.47 7.52
CA LEU A 44 9.41 -2.37 6.54
C LEU A 44 10.46 -3.21 7.23
N VAL A 45 10.40 -4.51 7.03
CA VAL A 45 11.30 -5.48 7.65
C VAL A 45 11.98 -6.32 6.58
N GLY A 46 13.30 -6.46 6.67
CA GLY A 46 14.10 -7.35 5.82
C GLY A 46 15.07 -8.17 6.66
N VAL A 47 14.98 -9.50 6.61
CA VAL A 47 15.85 -10.40 7.40
C VAL A 47 16.60 -11.34 6.46
N ALA A 48 17.91 -11.15 6.35
CA ALA A 48 18.79 -11.94 5.49
C ALA A 48 19.73 -12.87 6.28
N ARG A 49 20.34 -12.39 7.37
CA ARG A 49 21.50 -12.99 8.05
C ARG A 49 21.12 -13.89 9.23
N TYR A 50 20.26 -14.87 9.00
CA TYR A 50 19.85 -15.80 10.06
C TYR A 50 21.00 -16.61 10.63
N SER A 51 21.05 -16.74 11.98
CA SER A 51 22.07 -17.54 12.69
C SER A 51 21.70 -19.02 12.82
N HIS A 52 20.40 -19.34 12.87
CA HIS A 52 19.89 -20.69 13.13
C HIS A 52 19.23 -21.36 11.93
N MET A 53 19.31 -20.72 10.76
CA MET A 53 18.78 -21.26 9.50
C MET A 53 19.56 -20.70 8.31
N LYS A 54 19.25 -21.18 7.12
CA LYS A 54 19.91 -20.73 5.89
C LYS A 54 19.70 -19.22 5.71
N SER A 55 20.81 -18.46 5.58
CA SER A 55 20.74 -17.04 5.23
C SER A 55 20.11 -16.84 3.86
N LEU A 56 19.36 -15.78 3.73
CA LEU A 56 18.83 -15.24 2.47
C LEU A 56 19.80 -14.18 1.92
N LYS A 57 19.60 -13.73 0.68
CA LYS A 57 20.60 -12.87 0.03
C LYS A 57 20.11 -11.45 -0.25
N TYR A 58 18.80 -11.25 -0.35
CA TYR A 58 18.24 -10.03 -0.95
C TYR A 58 17.07 -9.44 -0.16
N THR A 59 16.72 -10.01 0.98
CA THR A 59 15.55 -9.59 1.76
C THR A 59 15.73 -8.22 2.42
N ASP A 60 16.95 -7.86 2.78
CA ASP A 60 17.35 -6.52 3.20
C ASP A 60 17.27 -5.51 2.02
N ASP A 61 17.82 -5.86 0.87
CA ASP A 61 17.69 -5.09 -0.37
C ASP A 61 16.21 -4.87 -0.76
N ASP A 62 15.35 -5.87 -0.62
CA ASP A 62 13.92 -5.79 -0.92
C ASP A 62 13.20 -4.78 0.00
N ALA A 63 13.52 -4.79 1.31
CA ALA A 63 13.01 -3.79 2.25
C ALA A 63 13.47 -2.36 1.89
N TYR A 64 14.74 -2.18 1.51
CA TYR A 64 15.24 -0.88 1.06
C TYR A 64 14.64 -0.40 -0.27
N ARG A 65 14.32 -1.30 -1.20
CA ARG A 65 13.62 -0.95 -2.45
C ARG A 65 12.18 -0.51 -2.19
N MET A 66 11.48 -1.17 -1.28
CA MET A 66 10.16 -0.73 -0.83
C MET A 66 10.24 0.63 -0.12
N TYR A 67 11.26 0.85 0.72
CA TYR A 67 11.53 2.15 1.32
C TYR A 67 11.72 3.23 0.26
N ALA A 68 12.59 2.98 -0.72
CA ALA A 68 12.85 3.93 -1.81
C ALA A 68 11.60 4.25 -2.62
N PHE A 69 10.72 3.25 -2.87
CA PHE A 69 9.43 3.47 -3.52
C PHE A 69 8.52 4.38 -2.67
N LEU A 70 8.31 4.06 -1.38
CA LEU A 70 7.46 4.86 -0.49
C LEU A 70 7.99 6.29 -0.25
N LYS A 71 9.29 6.51 -0.38
CA LYS A 71 9.91 7.85 -0.34
C LYS A 71 9.78 8.60 -1.66
N SER A 72 9.48 7.93 -2.77
CA SER A 72 9.26 8.57 -4.05
C SER A 72 7.85 9.18 -4.14
N PRO A 73 7.63 10.17 -5.02
CA PRO A 73 6.29 10.73 -5.23
C PRO A 73 5.26 9.70 -5.68
N GLU A 74 5.68 8.66 -6.39
CA GLU A 74 4.84 7.56 -6.86
C GLU A 74 4.29 6.72 -5.70
N GLY A 75 5.07 6.57 -4.63
CA GLY A 75 4.70 5.86 -3.39
C GLY A 75 4.18 6.78 -2.28
N GLY A 76 3.91 8.07 -2.59
CA GLY A 76 3.31 9.02 -1.65
C GLY A 76 4.29 9.96 -0.95
N ALA A 77 5.60 9.93 -1.26
CA ALA A 77 6.64 10.80 -0.70
C ALA A 77 6.64 10.85 0.84
N LEU A 78 6.58 9.69 1.51
CA LEU A 78 6.47 9.59 2.96
C LEU A 78 7.60 10.36 3.68
N ALA A 79 7.24 11.14 4.70
CA ALA A 79 8.19 11.80 5.57
C ALA A 79 8.92 10.79 6.50
N ASP A 80 10.09 11.16 7.03
CA ASP A 80 10.92 10.24 7.82
C ASP A 80 10.25 9.78 9.14
N GLU A 81 9.36 10.58 9.70
CA GLU A 81 8.57 10.22 10.87
C GLU A 81 7.43 9.23 10.59
N GLN A 82 7.08 9.03 9.30
CA GLN A 82 6.00 8.12 8.85
C GLN A 82 6.51 6.72 8.53
N ILE A 83 7.82 6.53 8.35
CA ILE A 83 8.37 5.27 7.88
C ILE A 83 9.49 4.75 8.80
N ARG A 84 9.53 3.43 9.01
CA ARG A 84 10.59 2.71 9.73
C ARG A 84 11.08 1.56 8.88
N VAL A 85 12.39 1.36 8.84
CA VAL A 85 13.03 0.21 8.22
C VAL A 85 13.81 -0.54 9.28
N LEU A 86 13.60 -1.82 9.38
CA LEU A 86 14.29 -2.73 10.30
C LEU A 86 14.92 -3.84 9.47
N VAL A 87 16.24 -3.92 9.48
CA VAL A 87 16.97 -4.95 8.72
C VAL A 87 17.91 -5.70 9.62
N ASP A 88 18.03 -7.01 9.37
CA ASP A 88 18.91 -7.93 10.10
C ASP A 88 18.90 -7.69 11.61
N GLU A 89 20.00 -7.20 12.19
CA GLU A 89 20.19 -7.04 13.63
C GLU A 89 19.12 -6.17 14.32
N ASP A 90 18.48 -5.25 13.58
CA ASP A 90 17.37 -4.43 14.06
C ASP A 90 16.01 -5.14 13.98
N ALA A 91 15.92 -6.22 13.19
CA ALA A 91 14.68 -6.95 12.92
C ALA A 91 14.41 -8.08 13.94
N THR A 92 14.61 -7.81 15.25
CA THR A 92 14.19 -8.73 16.32
C THR A 92 12.66 -8.69 16.50
N LYS A 93 12.07 -9.78 17.02
CA LYS A 93 10.63 -9.85 17.31
C LYS A 93 10.15 -8.65 18.13
N GLU A 94 10.86 -8.33 19.21
CA GLU A 94 10.51 -7.22 20.09
C GLU A 94 10.57 -5.89 19.37
N ASN A 95 11.63 -5.63 18.61
CA ASN A 95 11.78 -4.39 17.84
C ASN A 95 10.69 -4.24 16.78
N ILE A 96 10.35 -5.31 16.05
CA ILE A 96 9.28 -5.28 15.06
C ILE A 96 7.96 -4.92 15.73
N LEU A 97 7.54 -5.64 16.77
CA LEU A 97 6.30 -5.38 17.50
C LEU A 97 6.25 -3.96 18.10
N ASN A 98 7.35 -3.51 18.70
CA ASN A 98 7.45 -2.15 19.22
C ASN A 98 7.30 -1.08 18.13
N ASN A 99 7.92 -1.28 16.95
CA ASN A 99 7.87 -0.32 15.87
C ASN A 99 6.51 -0.30 15.16
N ILE A 100 5.88 -1.46 14.89
CA ILE A 100 4.52 -1.48 14.31
C ILE A 100 3.52 -0.84 15.28
N THR A 101 3.57 -1.17 16.57
CA THR A 101 2.68 -0.59 17.58
C THR A 101 2.84 0.93 17.67
N LYS A 102 4.06 1.43 17.83
CA LYS A 102 4.33 2.88 17.96
C LYS A 102 4.07 3.67 16.68
N THR A 103 4.31 3.07 15.52
CA THR A 103 4.12 3.75 14.23
C THR A 103 2.66 3.79 13.85
N PHE A 104 1.95 2.68 14.01
CA PHE A 104 0.52 2.57 13.63
C PHE A 104 -0.44 3.24 14.62
N ALA A 105 -0.01 3.44 15.88
CA ALA A 105 -0.75 4.27 16.83
C ALA A 105 -0.83 5.76 16.45
N LYS A 106 -0.02 6.24 15.49
CA LYS A 106 -0.09 7.61 14.98
C LYS A 106 -1.21 7.81 13.94
N ALA A 107 -1.73 6.72 13.38
CA ALA A 107 -2.71 6.77 12.31
C ALA A 107 -4.10 7.13 12.83
N GLY A 108 -4.73 8.10 12.20
CA GLY A 108 -6.12 8.48 12.43
C GLY A 108 -7.11 7.71 11.52
N PRO A 109 -8.43 7.98 11.67
CA PRO A 109 -9.49 7.22 11.00
C PRO A 109 -9.51 7.33 9.46
N ASN A 110 -8.73 8.23 8.86
CA ASN A 110 -8.63 8.35 7.39
C ASN A 110 -7.29 7.87 6.86
N ASP A 111 -6.36 7.51 7.76
CA ASP A 111 -4.99 7.17 7.41
C ASP A 111 -4.83 5.72 6.96
N VAL A 112 -3.63 5.40 6.52
CA VAL A 112 -3.20 4.09 6.01
C VAL A 112 -2.05 3.58 6.87
N ILE A 113 -2.07 2.32 7.24
CA ILE A 113 -0.93 1.62 7.81
C ILE A 113 -0.44 0.55 6.85
N PHE A 114 0.88 0.46 6.72
CA PHE A 114 1.55 -0.41 5.76
C PHE A 114 2.64 -1.22 6.45
N PHE A 115 2.52 -2.53 6.46
CA PHE A 115 3.54 -3.46 6.96
C PHE A 115 4.09 -4.28 5.80
N TYR A 116 5.41 -4.28 5.65
CA TYR A 116 6.14 -5.11 4.68
C TYR A 116 7.13 -6.01 5.42
N PHE A 117 7.18 -7.27 5.04
CA PHE A 117 8.14 -8.23 5.56
C PHE A 117 8.80 -9.00 4.40
N SER A 118 10.12 -9.10 4.38
CA SER A 118 10.88 -9.99 3.49
C SER A 118 11.84 -10.83 4.35
N GLY A 119 11.70 -12.17 4.28
CA GLY A 119 12.46 -13.08 5.13
C GLY A 119 11.90 -14.50 5.14
N HIS A 120 12.38 -15.32 6.07
CA HIS A 120 11.78 -16.64 6.30
C HIS A 120 10.42 -16.55 7.00
N GLY A 121 9.56 -17.52 6.70
CA GLY A 121 8.28 -17.71 7.35
C GLY A 121 8.00 -19.18 7.65
N LEU A 122 7.04 -19.40 8.54
CA LEU A 122 6.41 -20.68 8.82
C LEU A 122 4.90 -20.52 8.72
N ASN A 123 4.16 -21.63 8.76
CA ASN A 123 2.70 -21.55 8.80
C ASN A 123 2.24 -20.72 10.02
N GLY A 124 1.62 -19.56 9.74
CA GLY A 124 1.11 -18.64 10.75
C GLY A 124 2.11 -17.67 11.38
N ALA A 125 3.38 -17.66 10.97
CA ALA A 125 4.38 -16.77 11.55
C ALA A 125 5.47 -16.33 10.56
N PHE A 126 5.98 -15.11 10.74
CA PHE A 126 7.25 -14.65 10.18
C PHE A 126 8.40 -14.96 11.14
N LEU A 127 9.60 -15.05 10.63
CA LEU A 127 10.80 -15.36 11.42
C LEU A 127 11.72 -14.14 11.49
N PRO A 128 11.74 -13.44 12.64
CA PRO A 128 12.70 -12.38 12.91
C PRO A 128 14.15 -12.90 13.03
N ILE A 129 15.12 -11.98 13.10
CA ILE A 129 16.55 -12.34 13.16
C ILE A 129 16.92 -13.12 14.43
N ASP A 130 16.21 -12.90 15.53
CA ASP A 130 16.38 -13.54 16.82
C ASP A 130 15.60 -14.85 16.98
N PHE A 131 15.04 -15.39 15.89
CA PHE A 131 14.46 -16.73 15.89
C PHE A 131 15.53 -17.78 16.11
N ASP A 132 15.42 -18.53 17.20
CA ASP A 132 16.44 -19.52 17.66
C ASP A 132 16.19 -20.96 17.20
N GLY A 133 15.22 -21.15 16.31
CA GLY A 133 14.75 -22.48 15.83
C GLY A 133 13.45 -22.92 16.51
N ASN A 134 13.02 -22.28 17.59
CA ASN A 134 11.78 -22.60 18.31
C ASN A 134 11.04 -21.35 18.83
N ASN A 135 11.77 -20.40 19.43
CA ASN A 135 11.23 -19.18 20.05
C ASN A 135 11.33 -17.98 19.11
N ASN A 136 10.76 -16.86 19.55
CA ASN A 136 10.78 -15.55 18.87
C ASN A 136 10.16 -15.54 17.47
N LYS A 137 9.18 -16.43 17.19
CA LYS A 137 8.32 -16.30 16.01
C LYS A 137 7.46 -15.06 16.14
N LEU A 138 7.34 -14.29 15.09
CA LEU A 138 6.38 -13.22 14.97
C LEU A 138 5.09 -13.80 14.41
N GLU A 139 4.18 -14.16 15.29
CA GLU A 139 2.92 -14.79 14.90
C GLU A 139 2.04 -13.80 14.10
N HIS A 140 1.37 -14.28 13.05
CA HIS A 140 0.45 -13.43 12.27
C HIS A 140 -0.66 -12.85 13.13
N SER A 141 -1.10 -13.57 14.17
CA SER A 141 -2.07 -13.08 15.15
C SER A 141 -1.61 -11.85 15.92
N GLU A 142 -0.31 -11.74 16.25
CA GLU A 142 0.25 -10.57 16.95
C GLU A 142 0.21 -9.33 16.03
N ILE A 143 0.52 -9.52 14.74
CA ILE A 143 0.42 -8.45 13.74
C ILE A 143 -1.05 -8.03 13.57
N ILE A 144 -1.96 -8.99 13.39
CA ILE A 144 -3.40 -8.72 13.24
C ILE A 144 -3.92 -7.93 14.45
N GLN A 145 -3.54 -8.31 15.68
CA GLN A 145 -3.93 -7.58 16.88
C GLN A 145 -3.46 -6.11 16.86
N VAL A 146 -2.25 -5.84 16.38
CA VAL A 146 -1.76 -4.46 16.23
C VAL A 146 -2.54 -3.72 15.13
N LEU A 147 -2.83 -4.37 14.00
CA LEU A 147 -3.64 -3.78 12.94
C LEU A 147 -5.06 -3.46 13.43
N GLU A 148 -5.70 -4.36 14.17
CA GLU A 148 -7.03 -4.17 14.72
C GLU A 148 -7.08 -3.02 15.75
N SER A 149 -6.03 -2.85 16.55
CA SER A 149 -5.93 -1.76 17.52
C SER A 149 -5.75 -0.38 16.88
N SER A 150 -5.32 -0.32 15.62
CA SER A 150 -5.15 0.94 14.88
C SER A 150 -6.49 1.47 14.35
N GLN A 151 -6.69 2.80 14.44
CA GLN A 151 -7.84 3.49 13.87
C GLN A 151 -7.77 3.67 12.34
N ALA A 152 -6.66 3.30 11.70
CA ALA A 152 -6.46 3.45 10.26
C ALA A 152 -7.58 2.81 9.45
N LYS A 153 -8.07 3.55 8.44
CA LYS A 153 -9.11 3.10 7.51
C LYS A 153 -8.62 1.98 6.60
N SER A 154 -7.37 2.08 6.15
CA SER A 154 -6.74 1.12 5.24
C SER A 154 -5.53 0.47 5.93
N LYS A 155 -5.47 -0.86 5.90
CA LYS A 155 -4.45 -1.66 6.58
C LYS A 155 -3.87 -2.65 5.58
N ILE A 156 -2.60 -2.48 5.26
CA ILE A 156 -1.92 -3.22 4.20
C ILE A 156 -0.79 -4.04 4.80
N VAL A 157 -0.81 -5.33 4.55
CA VAL A 157 0.29 -6.25 4.86
C VAL A 157 0.75 -6.91 3.57
N ILE A 158 2.02 -6.77 3.24
CA ILE A 158 2.65 -7.46 2.13
C ILE A 158 3.86 -8.23 2.64
N ALA A 159 3.96 -9.52 2.33
CA ALA A 159 5.08 -10.33 2.79
C ALA A 159 5.65 -11.23 1.69
N ASP A 160 6.96 -11.13 1.51
CA ASP A 160 7.78 -12.08 0.76
C ASP A 160 8.40 -13.09 1.72
N ALA A 161 7.60 -14.11 2.08
CA ALA A 161 7.98 -15.16 3.02
C ALA A 161 7.26 -16.47 2.71
N CYS A 162 7.91 -17.59 3.00
CA CYS A 162 7.34 -18.94 2.79
C CYS A 162 6.16 -19.21 3.76
N HIS A 163 5.25 -20.12 3.36
CA HIS A 163 4.20 -20.70 4.22
C HIS A 163 3.14 -19.72 4.80
N SER A 164 2.79 -18.66 4.13
CA SER A 164 1.82 -17.65 4.59
C SER A 164 0.47 -17.71 3.84
N GLY A 165 -0.41 -18.64 4.13
CA GLY A 165 -1.74 -18.74 3.46
C GLY A 165 -2.93 -18.24 4.26
N SER A 166 -3.78 -17.64 3.71
CA SER A 166 -5.05 -17.32 3.05
C SER A 166 -6.16 -16.65 3.88
N LEU A 167 -6.87 -15.71 3.28
CA LEU A 167 -8.26 -15.25 3.54
C LEU A 167 -8.71 -14.37 2.34
N GLN A 168 -9.98 -14.02 2.17
CA GLN A 168 -10.49 -13.38 0.93
C GLN A 168 -11.35 -12.13 1.13
N THR A 169 -11.35 -11.15 0.23
CA THR A 169 -12.38 -10.54 -0.67
C THR A 169 -12.14 -9.07 -1.06
N ALA A 170 -12.68 -8.55 -2.02
CA ALA A 170 -13.01 -7.77 -3.18
C ALA A 170 -13.71 -6.39 -2.91
N LYS A 171 -13.83 -5.42 -3.76
CA LYS A 171 -13.54 -4.62 -4.97
C LYS A 171 -14.15 -3.21 -4.89
N SER A 172 -13.83 -2.14 -5.52
CA SER A 172 -13.24 -1.40 -6.58
C SER A 172 -13.45 0.15 -6.60
N THR A 173 -12.98 1.02 -7.34
CA THR A 173 -12.40 1.91 -8.36
C THR A 173 -12.51 3.45 -8.11
N THR A 174 -11.83 4.39 -8.64
CA THR A 174 -11.03 4.98 -9.72
C THR A 174 -10.45 6.39 -9.44
N ALA A 175 -9.57 6.93 -10.26
CA ALA A 175 -8.44 7.85 -10.15
C ALA A 175 -8.56 9.36 -10.47
N GLN A 176 -7.45 10.14 -10.27
CA GLN A 176 -7.03 11.43 -10.90
C GLN A 176 -5.77 12.08 -10.29
N SER A 177 -4.89 12.75 -11.08
CA SER A 177 -3.60 13.45 -10.92
C SER A 177 -2.67 13.06 -9.71
N ALA A 178 -1.36 12.84 -9.96
CA ALA A 178 -0.49 11.92 -9.22
C ALA A 178 -0.48 11.96 -7.66
N ILE A 179 -0.03 12.96 -6.95
CA ILE A 179 0.01 12.93 -5.48
C ILE A 179 -1.38 13.21 -4.88
N GLU A 180 -2.13 14.17 -5.42
CA GLU A 180 -3.53 14.38 -5.04
C GLU A 180 -4.39 13.16 -5.36
N THR A 181 -4.11 12.48 -6.46
CA THR A 181 -4.72 11.23 -6.87
C THR A 181 -4.49 10.13 -5.86
N TYR A 182 -3.24 9.85 -5.49
CA TYR A 182 -2.89 8.82 -4.51
C TYR A 182 -3.64 9.01 -3.19
N TYR A 183 -3.55 10.20 -2.59
CA TYR A 183 -4.23 10.47 -1.32
C TYR A 183 -5.75 10.68 -1.46
N ASN A 184 -6.23 11.20 -2.59
CA ASN A 184 -7.66 11.28 -2.88
C ASN A 184 -8.28 9.91 -3.16
N ALA A 185 -7.54 8.97 -3.74
CA ALA A 185 -8.00 7.59 -3.93
C ALA A 185 -8.15 6.87 -2.59
N PHE A 186 -7.22 7.00 -1.66
CA PHE A 186 -7.42 6.52 -0.28
C PHE A 186 -8.61 7.16 0.42
N SER A 187 -8.86 8.45 0.20
CA SER A 187 -10.05 9.13 0.76
C SER A 187 -11.37 8.57 0.19
N ARG A 188 -11.36 8.05 -1.03
CA ARG A 188 -12.53 7.46 -1.72
C ARG A 188 -12.68 5.96 -1.47
N SER A 189 -11.57 5.25 -1.23
CA SER A 189 -11.59 3.84 -0.90
C SER A 189 -12.44 3.59 0.33
N SER A 190 -13.19 2.51 0.37
CA SER A 190 -13.87 2.04 1.58
C SER A 190 -12.90 1.54 2.64
N GLY A 191 -11.63 1.36 2.30
CA GLY A 191 -10.57 0.91 3.18
C GLY A 191 -10.59 -0.59 3.40
N GLY A 192 -10.31 -1.00 4.63
CA GLY A 192 -10.29 -2.39 5.04
C GLY A 192 -8.87 -2.95 5.24
N THR A 193 -8.78 -4.24 5.47
CA THR A 193 -7.51 -4.94 5.72
C THR A 193 -7.20 -5.87 4.56
N VAL A 194 -6.02 -5.71 3.95
CA VAL A 194 -5.51 -6.57 2.88
C VAL A 194 -4.20 -7.22 3.31
N LEU A 195 -4.06 -8.50 3.01
CA LEU A 195 -2.85 -9.29 3.20
C LEU A 195 -2.45 -9.91 1.85
N MET A 196 -1.29 -9.53 1.33
CA MET A 196 -0.71 -10.11 0.12
C MET A 196 0.56 -10.86 0.48
N MET A 197 0.62 -12.13 0.14
CA MET A 197 1.71 -13.04 0.48
C MET A 197 2.35 -13.62 -0.78
N SER A 198 3.66 -13.85 -0.76
CA SER A 198 4.43 -14.30 -1.91
C SER A 198 4.13 -15.72 -2.37
N SER A 199 3.58 -16.55 -1.48
CA SER A 199 3.29 -17.95 -1.78
C SER A 199 2.17 -18.51 -0.91
N LYS A 200 1.56 -19.63 -1.34
CA LYS A 200 0.63 -20.42 -0.52
C LYS A 200 1.35 -21.08 0.66
N ALA A 201 0.56 -21.57 1.61
CA ALA A 201 1.06 -22.17 2.85
C ALA A 201 2.02 -23.36 2.68
N GLU A 202 2.04 -24.02 1.53
CA GLU A 202 2.85 -25.19 1.23
C GLU A 202 4.00 -24.89 0.23
N GLU A 203 4.10 -23.66 -0.27
CA GLU A 203 5.07 -23.24 -1.27
C GLU A 203 6.23 -22.45 -0.64
N THR A 204 7.39 -22.43 -1.29
CA THR A 204 8.58 -21.68 -0.86
C THR A 204 8.76 -20.43 -1.72
N SER A 205 8.98 -19.28 -1.12
CA SER A 205 9.44 -18.09 -1.84
C SER A 205 10.84 -18.31 -2.40
N ILE A 206 11.07 -17.81 -3.61
CA ILE A 206 12.28 -18.06 -4.37
C ILE A 206 13.08 -16.78 -4.57
N GLU A 207 14.36 -16.82 -4.18
CA GLU A 207 15.33 -15.79 -4.55
C GLU A 207 16.00 -16.12 -5.90
N ASN A 208 16.25 -15.12 -6.73
CA ASN A 208 16.93 -15.30 -8.00
C ASN A 208 18.19 -14.42 -8.08
N ASN A 209 19.34 -15.06 -8.27
CA ASN A 209 20.64 -14.37 -8.38
C ASN A 209 20.72 -13.44 -9.60
N GLY A 210 19.99 -13.72 -10.69
CA GLY A 210 19.92 -12.87 -11.88
C GLY A 210 19.12 -11.58 -11.64
N LEU A 211 18.05 -11.65 -10.84
CA LEU A 211 17.23 -10.51 -10.47
C LEU A 211 17.82 -9.72 -9.30
N ARG A 212 18.68 -10.34 -8.48
CA ARG A 212 19.21 -9.78 -7.22
C ARG A 212 18.11 -9.28 -6.29
N GLN A 213 17.02 -10.05 -6.18
CA GLN A 213 15.79 -9.80 -5.41
C GLN A 213 15.07 -11.13 -5.17
N GLY A 214 14.14 -11.16 -4.21
CA GLY A 214 13.05 -12.12 -4.19
C GLY A 214 12.20 -11.98 -5.47
N ILE A 215 11.76 -13.08 -6.07
CA ILE A 215 10.99 -13.02 -7.33
C ILE A 215 9.69 -12.25 -7.13
N PHE A 216 8.99 -12.47 -6.01
CA PHE A 216 7.78 -11.75 -5.66
C PHE A 216 8.06 -10.25 -5.47
N SER A 217 9.07 -9.90 -4.67
CA SER A 217 9.45 -8.50 -4.42
C SER A 217 9.90 -7.78 -5.68
N HIS A 218 10.55 -8.50 -6.63
CA HIS A 218 10.89 -7.94 -7.94
C HIS A 218 9.64 -7.50 -8.72
N PHE A 219 8.67 -8.40 -8.88
CA PHE A 219 7.45 -8.07 -9.62
C PHE A 219 6.54 -7.10 -8.85
N LEU A 220 6.55 -7.15 -7.51
CA LEU A 220 5.86 -6.18 -6.66
C LEU A 220 6.35 -4.74 -6.93
N ILE A 221 7.66 -4.51 -6.83
CA ILE A 221 8.26 -3.18 -7.09
C ILE A 221 8.07 -2.74 -8.54
N ARG A 222 8.15 -3.67 -9.49
CA ARG A 222 7.92 -3.37 -10.92
C ARG A 222 6.47 -3.02 -11.19
N GLY A 223 5.53 -3.71 -10.57
CA GLY A 223 4.10 -3.40 -10.64
C GLY A 223 3.79 -2.02 -10.07
N LEU A 224 4.28 -1.74 -8.86
CA LEU A 224 4.14 -0.45 -8.18
C LEU A 224 4.70 0.74 -8.99
N LYS A 225 5.72 0.50 -9.83
CA LYS A 225 6.32 1.50 -10.74
C LYS A 225 5.59 1.62 -12.08
N GLY A 226 4.35 1.14 -12.18
CA GLY A 226 3.49 1.29 -13.33
C GLY A 226 3.31 0.04 -14.18
N GLY A 227 4.08 -1.03 -13.94
CA GLY A 227 3.89 -2.28 -14.68
C GLY A 227 2.54 -2.96 -14.45
N ALA A 228 1.83 -2.58 -13.39
CA ALA A 228 0.53 -3.11 -13.02
C ALA A 228 -0.66 -2.22 -13.42
N ASP A 229 -0.44 -1.00 -13.92
CA ASP A 229 -1.48 -0.12 -14.44
C ASP A 229 -2.10 -0.76 -15.72
N ALA A 230 -3.23 -1.39 -15.58
CA ALA A 230 -3.84 -2.20 -16.63
C ALA A 230 -4.86 -1.42 -17.49
N ASP A 231 -5.38 -0.31 -16.97
CA ASP A 231 -6.37 0.52 -17.66
C ASP A 231 -5.84 1.91 -18.07
N ASP A 232 -4.51 2.13 -17.91
CA ASP A 232 -3.80 3.37 -18.27
C ASP A 232 -4.34 4.62 -17.53
N ASP A 233 -4.94 4.45 -16.33
CA ASP A 233 -5.49 5.56 -15.56
C ASP A 233 -4.45 6.26 -14.66
N ARG A 234 -3.22 5.74 -14.63
CA ARG A 234 -2.06 6.21 -13.85
C ARG A 234 -2.17 6.00 -12.35
N LEU A 235 -3.06 5.15 -11.92
CA LEU A 235 -3.17 4.68 -10.55
C LEU A 235 -3.01 3.16 -10.52
N VAL A 236 -2.05 2.67 -9.77
CA VAL A 236 -1.95 1.23 -9.48
C VAL A 236 -2.81 0.92 -8.27
N THR A 237 -3.87 0.17 -8.44
CA THR A 237 -4.72 -0.35 -7.36
C THR A 237 -4.15 -1.63 -6.78
N ILE A 238 -4.62 -2.03 -5.58
CA ILE A 238 -4.20 -3.30 -4.96
C ILE A 238 -4.61 -4.52 -5.81
N ASN A 239 -5.73 -4.45 -6.52
CA ASN A 239 -6.17 -5.53 -7.40
C ASN A 239 -5.27 -5.68 -8.63
N GLU A 240 -5.01 -4.59 -9.34
CA GLU A 240 -4.10 -4.59 -10.50
C GLU A 240 -2.70 -5.05 -10.11
N LEU A 241 -2.20 -4.55 -8.96
CA LEU A 241 -0.92 -4.96 -8.43
C LEU A 241 -0.88 -6.47 -8.17
N PHE A 242 -1.93 -7.01 -7.53
CA PHE A 242 -1.99 -8.44 -7.25
C PHE A 242 -2.08 -9.29 -8.54
N GLU A 243 -2.97 -8.94 -9.47
CA GLU A 243 -3.11 -9.65 -10.74
C GLU A 243 -1.80 -9.66 -11.55
N TYR A 244 -1.11 -8.50 -11.60
CA TYR A 244 0.19 -8.38 -12.23
C TYR A 244 1.25 -9.26 -11.53
N VAL A 245 1.35 -9.18 -10.20
CA VAL A 245 2.34 -9.93 -9.43
C VAL A 245 2.07 -11.43 -9.53
N GLU A 246 0.83 -11.87 -9.34
CA GLU A 246 0.46 -13.29 -9.43
C GLU A 246 0.81 -13.87 -10.81
N ALA A 247 0.40 -13.22 -11.89
CA ALA A 247 0.64 -13.68 -13.25
C ALA A 247 2.15 -13.80 -13.55
N ASN A 248 2.93 -12.77 -13.22
CA ASN A 248 4.36 -12.73 -13.52
C ASN A 248 5.17 -13.69 -12.64
N VAL A 249 4.85 -13.81 -11.33
CA VAL A 249 5.51 -14.76 -10.43
C VAL A 249 5.23 -16.20 -10.87
N LYS A 250 3.98 -16.54 -11.14
CA LYS A 250 3.59 -17.88 -11.65
C LYS A 250 4.30 -18.23 -12.96
N PHE A 251 4.31 -17.29 -13.90
CA PHE A 251 5.00 -17.47 -15.18
C PHE A 251 6.51 -17.67 -14.99
N TYR A 252 7.18 -16.81 -14.23
CA TYR A 252 8.63 -16.85 -14.02
C TYR A 252 9.09 -18.10 -13.25
N THR A 253 8.26 -18.58 -12.32
CA THR A 253 8.57 -19.76 -11.49
C THR A 253 8.00 -21.08 -12.02
N ASN A 254 7.41 -21.10 -13.23
CA ASN A 254 6.66 -22.25 -13.76
C ASN A 254 5.61 -22.78 -12.74
N ASN A 255 4.90 -21.87 -12.06
CA ASN A 255 3.92 -22.15 -11.00
C ASN A 255 4.47 -22.78 -9.72
N TYR A 256 5.80 -22.79 -9.50
CA TYR A 256 6.38 -23.22 -8.21
C TYR A 256 6.13 -22.22 -7.06
N GLN A 257 5.78 -20.98 -7.38
CA GLN A 257 5.39 -19.97 -6.41
C GLN A 257 4.10 -19.28 -6.88
N THR A 258 3.10 -19.28 -6.00
CA THR A 258 1.77 -18.73 -6.30
C THR A 258 1.41 -17.68 -5.25
N PRO A 259 1.55 -16.39 -5.56
CA PRO A 259 1.11 -15.33 -4.66
C PRO A 259 -0.37 -15.45 -4.30
N VAL A 260 -0.72 -15.01 -3.10
CA VAL A 260 -2.10 -15.02 -2.61
C VAL A 260 -2.44 -13.67 -1.98
N ILE A 261 -3.71 -13.29 -2.12
CA ILE A 261 -4.26 -12.09 -1.48
C ILE A 261 -5.50 -12.45 -0.68
N SER A 262 -5.69 -11.77 0.45
CA SER A 262 -6.77 -12.07 1.38
C SER A 262 -7.16 -10.87 2.23
N GLY A 263 -8.26 -10.98 2.98
CA GLY A 263 -8.79 -9.93 3.84
C GLY A 263 -10.11 -9.34 3.34
N SER A 264 -10.59 -8.33 4.03
CA SER A 264 -11.78 -7.56 3.63
C SER A 264 -11.34 -6.13 3.33
N TYR A 265 -11.26 -5.77 2.06
CA TYR A 265 -10.67 -4.52 1.61
C TYR A 265 -11.33 -4.01 0.32
N ASP A 266 -11.14 -2.74 0.03
CA ASP A 266 -11.46 -2.13 -1.25
C ASP A 266 -10.38 -2.48 -2.27
N VAL A 267 -10.72 -3.16 -3.36
CA VAL A 267 -9.76 -3.55 -4.40
C VAL A 267 -9.21 -2.38 -5.21
N ASN A 268 -9.83 -1.20 -5.14
CA ASN A 268 -9.26 0.03 -5.68
C ASN A 268 -8.50 0.83 -4.62
N MET A 269 -8.12 0.16 -3.51
CA MET A 269 -7.17 0.74 -2.59
C MET A 269 -5.89 1.09 -3.35
N PRO A 270 -5.47 2.36 -3.38
CA PRO A 270 -4.32 2.78 -4.18
C PRO A 270 -3.02 2.26 -3.58
N MET A 271 -2.14 1.81 -4.44
CA MET A 271 -0.81 1.30 -4.07
C MET A 271 0.32 2.16 -4.62
N GLY A 272 0.08 2.88 -5.70
CA GLY A 272 1.04 3.77 -6.33
C GLY A 272 0.41 4.61 -7.42
N VAL A 273 1.14 5.64 -7.86
CA VAL A 273 0.76 6.48 -9.00
C VAL A 273 1.89 6.55 -10.01
N ILE A 274 1.55 6.81 -11.28
CA ILE A 274 2.53 6.91 -12.36
C ILE A 274 2.66 8.38 -12.74
N ARG A 275 3.92 8.84 -12.84
CA ARG A 275 4.24 10.17 -13.39
C ARG A 275 4.43 10.12 -14.89
N ASP A 276 4.23 11.28 -15.52
CA ASP A 276 4.58 11.52 -16.93
C ASP A 276 6.09 11.41 -17.16
#